data_bf0b279606dd2581ac4632bde8566ef6
#
_entry.id   bf0b279606dd2581ac4632bde8566ef6
#
_cell.length_a   1.000
_cell.length_b   1.000
_cell.length_c   1.000
_cell.angle_alpha   90.00
_cell.angle_beta   90.00
_cell.angle_gamma   90.00
#
_symmetry.space_group_name_H-M   'P 1'
#
loop_
_entity.id
_entity.type
_entity.pdbx_description
1 polymer ?
#
loop_
_entity_poly.entity_id
_entity_poly.type
_entity_poly.pdbx_seq_one_letter_code
_entity_poly.pdbx_strand_id
1 'polypeptide(L)'
;MNKREFLRTAATASLGVLLGDDVWARFADLPADRLAEDEAFWTAIRTKYRLKPDYINLESGYYSIQATPVLEAFIAKVREINYQGSYYLRTTQVPDKAAVRDSLAALAGCSPAELCITRNTTESIDTVVSGYDWKPGDETIMAEQDYGHMLAQFRLMARRHGIINKVVSVPVDPKSDDEIVRLYEGAITPRTRLLMISHMVNITGQILPVRKVADMARARNVDVLVDGAHAFAHFDYKISDLGCDYYAASLHKWLGCPLGTGILYVRREKIPALWPIYGDYRMTNDADIMKLNHTGTHPVHTDLAIKDALAFHEMIGIRRKEARLRYLQNYWTSKVRTLPNVIMYTPTDPARSCAIANVGIKGITPADFSKTLLEKYRIWTNPVDNDGAGVHGVRVTPHVFILPKELDTLVKAISEIARAT
;
A
#
# COMPACT_ATOMS: atom_id res chain seq x y z
N MET A 1 -20.77 -16.85 22.16
CA MET A 1 -20.02 -16.58 20.95
C MET A 1 -19.14 -15.37 21.23
N ASN A 2 -17.81 -15.48 21.15
CA ASN A 2 -16.92 -14.35 21.37
C ASN A 2 -16.86 -13.47 20.09
N LYS A 3 -16.35 -12.22 20.21
CA LYS A 3 -16.29 -11.26 19.09
C LYS A 3 -15.55 -11.81 17.87
N ARG A 4 -14.59 -12.70 18.08
CA ARG A 4 -13.79 -13.37 17.04
C ARG A 4 -14.58 -14.46 16.30
N GLU A 5 -15.40 -15.22 17.01
CA GLU A 5 -16.33 -16.20 16.44
C GLU A 5 -17.47 -15.53 15.68
N PHE A 6 -18.02 -14.42 16.20
CA PHE A 6 -19.02 -13.62 15.50
C PHE A 6 -18.48 -13.06 14.17
N LEU A 7 -17.29 -12.48 14.19
CA LEU A 7 -16.65 -11.96 12.96
C LEU A 7 -16.32 -13.07 11.95
N ARG A 8 -15.88 -14.25 12.41
CA ARG A 8 -15.68 -15.41 11.54
C ARG A 8 -16.99 -15.88 10.91
N THR A 9 -18.06 -16.00 11.71
CA THR A 9 -19.37 -16.43 11.24
C THR A 9 -20.00 -15.42 10.28
N ALA A 10 -19.83 -14.11 10.53
CA ALA A 10 -20.29 -13.05 9.64
C ALA A 10 -19.51 -13.03 8.32
N ALA A 11 -18.19 -13.20 8.35
CA ALA A 11 -17.37 -13.29 7.14
C ALA A 11 -17.66 -14.55 6.32
N THR A 12 -17.89 -15.70 6.97
CA THR A 12 -18.32 -16.95 6.30
C THR A 12 -19.69 -16.82 5.65
N ALA A 13 -20.67 -16.20 6.32
CA ALA A 13 -21.99 -15.95 5.74
C ALA A 13 -21.93 -15.00 4.54
N SER A 14 -21.07 -13.97 4.59
CA SER A 14 -20.88 -13.00 3.49
C SER A 14 -20.25 -13.64 2.26
N LEU A 15 -19.31 -14.58 2.39
CA LEU A 15 -18.71 -15.32 1.29
C LEU A 15 -19.70 -16.30 0.65
N GLY A 16 -20.52 -17.00 1.44
CA GLY A 16 -21.59 -17.85 0.94
C GLY A 16 -22.55 -17.08 0.04
N VAL A 17 -23.02 -15.92 0.49
CA VAL A 17 -23.89 -15.04 -0.30
C VAL A 17 -23.19 -14.53 -1.58
N LEU A 18 -21.89 -14.28 -1.55
CA LEU A 18 -21.18 -13.70 -2.68
C LEU A 18 -20.71 -14.72 -3.73
N LEU A 19 -20.29 -15.92 -3.28
CA LEU A 19 -19.77 -16.98 -4.16
C LEU A 19 -20.80 -18.08 -4.43
N GLY A 20 -21.90 -18.11 -3.69
CA GLY A 20 -22.82 -19.24 -3.56
C GLY A 20 -22.38 -20.15 -2.42
N ASP A 21 -23.34 -20.57 -1.60
CA ASP A 21 -23.08 -21.36 -0.38
C ASP A 21 -22.31 -22.66 -0.67
N ASP A 22 -22.61 -23.31 -1.78
CA ASP A 22 -21.96 -24.56 -2.21
C ASP A 22 -20.48 -24.34 -2.58
N VAL A 23 -20.15 -23.22 -3.23
CA VAL A 23 -18.76 -22.87 -3.60
C VAL A 23 -17.98 -22.52 -2.35
N TRP A 24 -18.57 -21.73 -1.43
CA TRP A 24 -17.91 -21.36 -0.19
C TRP A 24 -17.65 -22.56 0.73
N ALA A 25 -18.65 -23.44 0.94
CA ALA A 25 -18.52 -24.62 1.79
C ALA A 25 -17.34 -25.51 1.36
N ARG A 26 -17.06 -25.59 0.06
CA ARG A 26 -15.92 -26.35 -0.48
C ARG A 26 -14.57 -25.78 -0.07
N PHE A 27 -14.45 -24.49 0.14
CA PHE A 27 -13.16 -23.79 0.35
C PHE A 27 -12.97 -23.24 1.77
N ALA A 28 -14.01 -23.25 2.62
CA ALA A 28 -14.00 -22.60 3.92
C ALA A 28 -12.87 -23.09 4.83
N ASP A 29 -12.60 -24.39 4.83
CA ASP A 29 -11.64 -25.03 5.73
C ASP A 29 -10.24 -25.25 5.12
N LEU A 30 -10.04 -24.82 3.86
CA LEU A 30 -8.72 -24.95 3.24
C LEU A 30 -7.71 -23.97 3.84
N PRO A 31 -6.48 -24.42 4.14
CA PRO A 31 -5.37 -23.52 4.51
C PRO A 31 -5.09 -22.48 3.43
N ALA A 32 -4.62 -21.30 3.85
CA ALA A 32 -4.41 -20.15 2.95
C ALA A 32 -3.42 -20.45 1.80
N ASP A 33 -2.35 -21.19 2.09
CA ASP A 33 -1.34 -21.61 1.13
C ASP A 33 -1.90 -22.59 0.09
N ARG A 34 -2.73 -23.55 0.52
CA ARG A 34 -3.44 -24.47 -0.40
C ARG A 34 -4.44 -23.71 -1.26
N LEU A 35 -5.17 -22.77 -0.67
CA LEU A 35 -6.14 -21.96 -1.40
C LEU A 35 -5.44 -21.02 -2.39
N ALA A 36 -4.20 -20.60 -2.12
CA ALA A 36 -3.44 -19.73 -3.02
C ALA A 36 -3.33 -20.30 -4.45
N GLU A 37 -3.27 -21.62 -4.59
CA GLU A 37 -3.12 -22.33 -5.87
C GLU A 37 -4.46 -22.81 -6.47
N ASP A 38 -5.58 -22.68 -5.74
CA ASP A 38 -6.89 -23.16 -6.21
C ASP A 38 -7.53 -22.19 -7.20
N GLU A 39 -7.35 -22.47 -8.49
CA GLU A 39 -7.85 -21.61 -9.56
C GLU A 39 -9.38 -21.55 -9.63
N ALA A 40 -10.10 -22.53 -9.09
CA ALA A 40 -11.58 -22.48 -9.06
C ALA A 40 -12.07 -21.39 -8.11
N PHE A 41 -11.43 -21.30 -6.91
CA PHE A 41 -11.73 -20.24 -5.95
C PHE A 41 -11.40 -18.85 -6.53
N TRP A 42 -10.19 -18.66 -7.07
CA TRP A 42 -9.77 -17.35 -7.57
C TRP A 42 -10.48 -16.94 -8.84
N THR A 43 -10.92 -17.89 -9.66
CA THR A 43 -11.83 -17.61 -10.78
C THR A 43 -13.18 -17.11 -10.29
N ALA A 44 -13.74 -17.69 -9.23
CA ALA A 44 -14.96 -17.19 -8.62
C ALA A 44 -14.79 -15.78 -8.03
N ILE A 45 -13.66 -15.48 -7.36
CA ILE A 45 -13.32 -14.11 -6.91
C ILE A 45 -13.18 -13.16 -8.11
N ARG A 46 -12.52 -13.58 -9.21
CA ARG A 46 -12.35 -12.77 -10.42
C ARG A 46 -13.67 -12.33 -11.03
N THR A 47 -14.77 -13.13 -10.95
CA THR A 47 -16.08 -12.74 -11.45
C THR A 47 -16.65 -11.49 -10.78
N LYS A 48 -16.13 -11.11 -9.62
CA LYS A 48 -16.51 -9.89 -8.90
C LYS A 48 -15.81 -8.64 -9.41
N TYR A 49 -14.95 -8.76 -10.41
CA TYR A 49 -14.26 -7.63 -11.03
C TYR A 49 -14.64 -7.49 -12.51
N ARG A 50 -14.87 -6.27 -12.95
CA ARG A 50 -15.07 -5.95 -14.36
C ARG A 50 -13.74 -5.52 -14.97
N LEU A 51 -13.07 -6.46 -15.63
CA LEU A 51 -11.76 -6.22 -16.25
C LEU A 51 -11.94 -5.84 -17.72
N LYS A 52 -11.09 -4.91 -18.20
CA LYS A 52 -11.03 -4.57 -19.62
C LYS A 52 -10.41 -5.74 -20.40
N PRO A 53 -11.06 -6.24 -21.47
CA PRO A 53 -10.60 -7.45 -22.17
C PRO A 53 -9.42 -7.23 -23.13
N ASP A 54 -9.09 -5.97 -23.47
CA ASP A 54 -8.13 -5.62 -24.52
C ASP A 54 -6.69 -5.89 -24.15
N TYR A 55 -6.40 -6.03 -22.84
CA TYR A 55 -5.06 -6.28 -22.32
C TYR A 55 -5.10 -6.97 -20.95
N ILE A 56 -4.01 -7.65 -20.62
CA ILE A 56 -3.76 -8.20 -19.28
C ILE A 56 -3.26 -7.06 -18.40
N ASN A 57 -4.01 -6.69 -17.35
CA ASN A 57 -3.61 -5.62 -16.43
C ASN A 57 -2.67 -6.16 -15.36
N LEU A 58 -1.39 -5.91 -15.49
CA LEU A 58 -0.37 -6.20 -14.48
C LEU A 58 0.18 -4.94 -13.79
N GLU A 59 -0.64 -3.86 -13.75
CA GLU A 59 -0.33 -2.61 -13.05
C GLU A 59 -1.44 -2.22 -12.07
N SER A 60 -1.55 -2.98 -10.99
CA SER A 60 -2.43 -2.66 -9.86
C SER A 60 -1.74 -1.83 -8.76
N GLY A 61 -0.46 -1.50 -8.94
CA GLY A 61 0.33 -0.75 -7.96
C GLY A 61 -0.01 0.73 -7.88
N TYR A 62 -0.45 1.34 -8.98
CA TYR A 62 -0.92 2.73 -8.97
C TYR A 62 -2.35 2.82 -8.42
N TYR A 63 -3.24 2.03 -8.98
CA TYR A 63 -4.65 1.93 -8.62
C TYR A 63 -5.14 0.49 -8.83
N SER A 64 -5.80 -0.08 -7.83
CA SER A 64 -6.47 -1.37 -8.00
C SER A 64 -7.90 -1.19 -8.46
N ILE A 65 -8.29 -1.96 -9.47
CA ILE A 65 -9.69 -2.02 -9.91
C ILE A 65 -10.56 -2.43 -8.73
N GLN A 66 -11.62 -1.67 -8.47
CA GLN A 66 -12.57 -2.00 -7.42
C GLN A 66 -13.37 -3.26 -7.78
N ALA A 67 -13.66 -4.08 -6.79
CA ALA A 67 -14.66 -5.13 -6.95
C ALA A 67 -16.03 -4.50 -7.25
N THR A 68 -16.81 -5.11 -8.14
CA THR A 68 -18.13 -4.61 -8.53
C THR A 68 -19.04 -4.27 -7.35
N PRO A 69 -19.15 -5.11 -6.27
CA PRO A 69 -19.97 -4.74 -5.12
C PRO A 69 -19.50 -3.46 -4.41
N VAL A 70 -18.18 -3.22 -4.36
CA VAL A 70 -17.62 -1.99 -3.78
C VAL A 70 -17.94 -0.77 -4.65
N LEU A 71 -17.77 -0.91 -5.96
CA LEU A 71 -18.08 0.16 -6.92
C LEU A 71 -19.56 0.54 -6.89
N GLU A 72 -20.46 -0.45 -6.92
CA GLU A 72 -21.91 -0.20 -6.88
C GLU A 72 -22.34 0.45 -5.57
N ALA A 73 -21.80 0.01 -4.43
CA ALA A 73 -22.04 0.64 -3.14
C ALA A 73 -21.53 2.09 -3.10
N PHE A 74 -20.37 2.37 -3.69
CA PHE A 74 -19.85 3.74 -3.84
C PHE A 74 -20.79 4.62 -4.68
N ILE A 75 -21.26 4.13 -5.83
CA ILE A 75 -22.19 4.86 -6.70
C ILE A 75 -23.51 5.13 -5.97
N ALA A 76 -24.03 4.13 -5.22
CA ALA A 76 -25.23 4.31 -4.42
C ALA A 76 -25.07 5.42 -3.36
N LYS A 77 -23.92 5.49 -2.68
CA LYS A 77 -23.61 6.57 -1.72
C LYS A 77 -23.53 7.94 -2.38
N VAL A 78 -22.96 8.04 -3.59
CA VAL A 78 -22.96 9.30 -4.36
C VAL A 78 -24.38 9.79 -4.60
N ARG A 79 -25.27 8.88 -5.04
CA ARG A 79 -26.69 9.20 -5.30
C ARG A 79 -27.42 9.62 -4.04
N GLU A 80 -27.24 8.88 -2.95
CA GLU A 80 -27.90 9.13 -1.67
C GLU A 80 -27.50 10.47 -1.06
N ILE A 81 -26.19 10.78 -1.03
CA ILE A 81 -25.70 12.05 -0.50
C ILE A 81 -26.16 13.23 -1.37
N ASN A 82 -26.17 13.05 -2.69
CA ASN A 82 -26.73 14.06 -3.60
C ASN A 82 -28.24 14.28 -3.38
N TYR A 83 -28.99 13.22 -3.09
CA TYR A 83 -30.42 13.31 -2.79
C TYR A 83 -30.69 14.04 -1.47
N GLN A 84 -29.95 13.77 -0.41
CA GLN A 84 -30.10 14.41 0.89
C GLN A 84 -29.48 15.82 0.96
N GLY A 85 -28.43 16.08 0.17
CA GLY A 85 -27.74 17.36 0.10
C GLY A 85 -27.12 17.79 1.43
N SER A 86 -27.26 19.06 1.78
CA SER A 86 -26.66 19.63 2.99
C SER A 86 -27.27 19.07 4.29
N TYR A 87 -28.45 18.47 4.25
CA TYR A 87 -29.03 17.82 5.43
C TYR A 87 -28.13 16.70 5.92
N TYR A 88 -27.73 15.77 5.04
CA TYR A 88 -26.80 14.70 5.38
C TYR A 88 -25.48 15.25 5.93
N LEU A 89 -24.90 16.23 5.26
CA LEU A 89 -23.60 16.80 5.64
C LEU A 89 -23.62 17.49 7.02
N ARG A 90 -24.78 17.97 7.46
CA ARG A 90 -24.90 18.67 8.75
C ARG A 90 -25.40 17.80 9.90
N THR A 91 -25.98 16.65 9.61
CA THR A 91 -26.63 15.81 10.64
C THR A 91 -25.96 14.45 10.79
N THR A 92 -25.53 13.81 9.71
CA THR A 92 -25.21 12.38 9.68
C THR A 92 -23.73 12.08 9.35
N GLN A 93 -23.07 12.91 8.56
CA GLN A 93 -21.72 12.61 8.05
C GLN A 93 -20.68 12.37 9.17
N VAL A 94 -20.75 13.11 10.29
CA VAL A 94 -19.73 13.03 11.35
C VAL A 94 -19.76 11.66 12.03
N PRO A 95 -20.90 11.15 12.55
CA PRO A 95 -20.97 9.80 13.11
C PRO A 95 -20.66 8.73 12.08
N ASP A 96 -21.07 8.86 10.82
CA ASP A 96 -20.78 7.87 9.78
C ASP A 96 -19.28 7.78 9.49
N LYS A 97 -18.59 8.91 9.34
CA LYS A 97 -17.13 8.96 9.18
C LYS A 97 -16.39 8.40 10.40
N ALA A 98 -16.88 8.64 11.61
CA ALA A 98 -16.33 8.06 12.83
C ALA A 98 -16.41 6.51 12.79
N ALA A 99 -17.55 5.96 12.39
CA ALA A 99 -17.74 4.52 12.24
C ALA A 99 -16.82 3.89 11.16
N VAL A 100 -16.52 4.62 10.08
CA VAL A 100 -15.52 4.19 9.07
C VAL A 100 -14.12 4.18 9.68
N ARG A 101 -13.75 5.24 10.39
CA ARG A 101 -12.46 5.36 11.08
C ARG A 101 -12.25 4.23 12.09
N ASP A 102 -13.27 3.91 12.89
CA ASP A 102 -13.22 2.83 13.87
C ASP A 102 -12.97 1.46 13.20
N SER A 103 -13.62 1.22 12.05
CA SER A 103 -13.40 0.00 11.26
C SER A 103 -12.00 -0.07 10.68
N LEU A 104 -11.49 1.05 10.14
CA LEU A 104 -10.11 1.15 9.65
C LEU A 104 -9.08 0.93 10.76
N ALA A 105 -9.29 1.53 11.94
CA ALA A 105 -8.41 1.38 13.09
C ALA A 105 -8.37 -0.08 13.58
N ALA A 106 -9.49 -0.79 13.53
CA ALA A 106 -9.55 -2.22 13.84
C ALA A 106 -8.74 -3.06 12.85
N LEU A 107 -8.84 -2.80 11.54
CA LEU A 107 -8.00 -3.46 10.52
C LEU A 107 -6.53 -3.12 10.73
N ALA A 108 -6.22 -1.84 10.95
CA ALA A 108 -4.86 -1.33 11.13
C ALA A 108 -4.20 -1.81 12.44
N GLY A 109 -5.00 -2.22 13.44
CA GLY A 109 -4.51 -2.63 14.77
C GLY A 109 -4.01 -1.46 15.61
N CYS A 110 -4.72 -0.33 15.56
CA CYS A 110 -4.41 0.87 16.35
C CYS A 110 -5.68 1.45 16.99
N SER A 111 -5.51 2.50 17.81
CA SER A 111 -6.64 3.23 18.38
C SER A 111 -7.28 4.15 17.32
N PRO A 112 -8.62 4.27 17.26
CA PRO A 112 -9.26 5.29 16.44
C PRO A 112 -8.81 6.72 16.75
N ALA A 113 -8.37 6.98 17.99
CA ALA A 113 -7.84 8.28 18.40
C ALA A 113 -6.42 8.59 17.87
N GLU A 114 -5.80 7.62 17.19
CA GLU A 114 -4.47 7.72 16.56
C GLU A 114 -4.55 7.69 15.03
N LEU A 115 -5.77 7.63 14.45
CA LEU A 115 -5.95 7.46 13.02
C LEU A 115 -6.93 8.49 12.47
N CYS A 116 -6.58 9.12 11.35
CA CYS A 116 -7.51 9.90 10.56
C CYS A 116 -7.53 9.47 9.09
N ILE A 117 -8.68 9.71 8.43
CA ILE A 117 -8.88 9.42 7.02
C ILE A 117 -8.34 10.60 6.21
N THR A 118 -7.46 10.31 5.26
CA THR A 118 -6.88 11.26 4.31
C THR A 118 -7.26 10.88 2.88
N ARG A 119 -6.76 11.62 1.87
CA ARG A 119 -7.03 11.32 0.47
C ARG A 119 -6.04 10.31 -0.15
N ASN A 120 -4.83 10.22 0.38
CA ASN A 120 -3.79 9.30 -0.09
C ASN A 120 -2.55 9.37 0.83
N THR A 121 -1.55 8.52 0.56
CA THR A 121 -0.27 8.50 1.28
C THR A 121 0.49 9.82 1.17
N THR A 122 0.44 10.49 0.01
CA THR A 122 1.15 11.76 -0.20
C THR A 122 0.64 12.82 0.77
N GLU A 123 -0.67 13.03 0.84
CA GLU A 123 -1.26 13.95 1.82
C GLU A 123 -0.87 13.59 3.26
N SER A 124 -0.90 12.29 3.59
CA SER A 124 -0.58 11.83 4.95
C SER A 124 0.87 12.10 5.32
N ILE A 125 1.82 11.77 4.44
CA ILE A 125 3.26 12.02 4.67
C ILE A 125 3.53 13.53 4.69
N ASP A 126 2.96 14.27 3.73
CA ASP A 126 3.14 15.73 3.64
C ASP A 126 2.57 16.43 4.88
N THR A 127 1.48 15.92 5.46
CA THR A 127 0.94 16.42 6.73
C THR A 127 1.94 16.26 7.86
N VAL A 128 2.60 15.10 7.98
CA VAL A 128 3.63 14.90 9.00
C VAL A 128 4.85 15.77 8.72
N VAL A 129 5.40 15.70 7.52
CA VAL A 129 6.66 16.38 7.16
C VAL A 129 6.52 17.89 7.18
N SER A 130 5.36 18.45 6.78
CA SER A 130 5.09 19.89 6.85
C SER A 130 4.69 20.35 8.24
N GLY A 131 4.06 19.48 9.03
CA GLY A 131 3.64 19.78 10.41
C GLY A 131 4.76 19.65 11.46
N TYR A 132 5.92 19.19 11.08
CA TYR A 132 7.07 19.05 11.96
C TYR A 132 7.68 20.42 12.27
N ASP A 133 8.04 20.69 13.55
CA ASP A 133 8.68 21.96 13.97
C ASP A 133 10.19 21.93 13.65
N TRP A 134 10.52 22.10 12.37
CA TRP A 134 11.87 22.05 11.87
C TRP A 134 12.71 23.23 12.31
N LYS A 135 13.97 22.96 12.67
CA LYS A 135 15.00 23.96 12.90
C LYS A 135 16.08 23.88 11.82
N PRO A 136 16.71 25.00 11.43
CA PRO A 136 17.83 24.95 10.51
C PRO A 136 18.95 24.01 11.02
N GLY A 137 19.39 23.09 10.16
CA GLY A 137 20.39 22.08 10.50
C GLY A 137 19.82 20.78 11.09
N ASP A 138 18.51 20.67 11.37
CA ASP A 138 17.87 19.37 11.64
C ASP A 138 18.08 18.42 10.47
N GLU A 139 18.24 17.13 10.74
CA GLU A 139 18.50 16.14 9.72
C GLU A 139 17.35 15.16 9.57
N THR A 140 17.13 14.72 8.32
CA THR A 140 16.21 13.65 7.97
C THR A 140 16.96 12.53 7.25
N ILE A 141 16.46 11.29 7.38
CA ILE A 141 17.00 10.13 6.67
C ILE A 141 15.90 9.51 5.82
N MET A 142 16.23 9.17 4.58
CA MET A 142 15.37 8.45 3.63
C MET A 142 16.23 7.56 2.72
N ALA A 143 15.61 6.75 1.88
CA ALA A 143 16.32 5.89 0.94
C ALA A 143 16.11 6.34 -0.52
N GLU A 144 17.09 6.07 -1.40
CA GLU A 144 16.97 6.32 -2.85
C GLU A 144 15.80 5.53 -3.47
N GLN A 145 15.42 4.42 -2.84
CA GLN A 145 14.33 3.55 -3.24
C GLN A 145 12.95 4.07 -2.80
N ASP A 146 12.89 5.10 -1.98
CA ASP A 146 11.63 5.70 -1.55
C ASP A 146 10.92 6.43 -2.70
N TYR A 147 9.62 6.62 -2.55
CA TYR A 147 8.80 7.23 -3.60
C TYR A 147 9.27 8.66 -3.93
N GLY A 148 9.55 8.91 -5.21
CA GLY A 148 10.18 10.15 -5.68
C GLY A 148 9.47 11.45 -5.26
N HIS A 149 8.12 11.44 -5.14
CA HIS A 149 7.38 12.60 -4.63
C HIS A 149 7.63 12.84 -3.14
N MET A 150 7.87 11.80 -2.34
CA MET A 150 8.23 11.97 -0.93
C MET A 150 9.64 12.55 -0.81
N LEU A 151 10.59 12.06 -1.61
CA LEU A 151 11.92 12.67 -1.68
C LEU A 151 11.86 14.15 -2.11
N ALA A 152 10.92 14.50 -3.01
CA ALA A 152 10.69 15.88 -3.42
C ALA A 152 10.14 16.74 -2.27
N GLN A 153 9.24 16.20 -1.44
CA GLN A 153 8.71 16.91 -0.26
C GLN A 153 9.83 17.22 0.75
N PHE A 154 10.71 16.26 1.04
CA PHE A 154 11.86 16.52 1.92
C PHE A 154 12.81 17.57 1.33
N ARG A 155 13.03 17.55 0.01
CA ARG A 155 13.80 18.63 -0.67
C ARG A 155 13.12 19.99 -0.56
N LEU A 156 11.78 20.04 -0.60
CA LEU A 156 11.03 21.28 -0.38
C LEU A 156 11.24 21.79 1.06
N MET A 157 11.19 20.92 2.06
CA MET A 157 11.44 21.30 3.46
C MET A 157 12.88 21.78 3.68
N ALA A 158 13.87 21.15 3.03
CA ALA A 158 15.24 21.62 3.07
C ALA A 158 15.36 23.07 2.56
N ARG A 159 14.70 23.41 1.46
CA ARG A 159 14.67 24.78 0.92
C ARG A 159 13.93 25.77 1.81
N ARG A 160 12.86 25.35 2.48
CA ARG A 160 12.02 26.22 3.32
C ARG A 160 12.58 26.44 4.71
N HIS A 161 13.15 25.42 5.31
CA HIS A 161 13.51 25.39 6.74
C HIS A 161 15.01 25.14 7.00
N GLY A 162 15.81 24.92 5.94
CA GLY A 162 17.25 24.68 6.08
C GLY A 162 17.61 23.33 6.71
N ILE A 163 16.71 22.33 6.60
CA ILE A 163 17.01 20.97 7.05
C ILE A 163 17.96 20.27 6.07
N ILE A 164 18.63 19.23 6.55
CA ILE A 164 19.61 18.44 5.79
C ILE A 164 19.03 17.04 5.52
N ASN A 165 18.85 16.72 4.27
CA ASN A 165 18.37 15.40 3.84
C ASN A 165 19.55 14.46 3.63
N LYS A 166 19.57 13.34 4.34
CA LYS A 166 20.50 12.23 4.15
C LYS A 166 19.79 11.09 3.42
N VAL A 167 20.41 10.60 2.37
CA VAL A 167 19.83 9.53 1.55
C VAL A 167 20.74 8.31 1.64
N VAL A 168 20.18 7.18 2.03
CA VAL A 168 20.85 5.87 2.03
C VAL A 168 20.42 5.05 0.82
N SER A 169 21.21 4.06 0.42
CA SER A 169 20.84 3.14 -0.65
C SER A 169 20.65 1.73 -0.10
N VAL A 170 19.43 1.20 -0.25
CA VAL A 170 19.05 -0.11 0.26
C VAL A 170 19.31 -1.18 -0.82
N PRO A 171 20.14 -2.21 -0.56
CA PRO A 171 20.37 -3.27 -1.54
C PRO A 171 19.11 -4.09 -1.79
N VAL A 172 18.91 -4.52 -3.03
CA VAL A 172 17.76 -5.35 -3.42
C VAL A 172 17.81 -6.72 -2.74
N ASP A 173 19.00 -7.34 -2.67
CA ASP A 173 19.24 -8.63 -1.99
C ASP A 173 20.16 -8.43 -0.78
N PRO A 174 19.65 -7.93 0.37
CA PRO A 174 20.44 -7.78 1.58
C PRO A 174 20.75 -9.16 2.17
N LYS A 175 21.93 -9.28 2.77
CA LYS A 175 22.36 -10.53 3.46
C LYS A 175 21.51 -10.84 4.70
N SER A 176 20.98 -9.78 5.33
CA SER A 176 20.12 -9.90 6.52
C SER A 176 19.33 -8.59 6.73
N ASP A 177 18.33 -8.63 7.61
CA ASP A 177 17.66 -7.40 8.08
C ASP A 177 18.63 -6.43 8.75
N ASP A 178 19.61 -6.96 9.48
CA ASP A 178 20.60 -6.16 10.21
C ASP A 178 21.53 -5.37 9.28
N GLU A 179 21.71 -5.81 8.04
CA GLU A 179 22.41 -5.01 7.02
C GLU A 179 21.60 -3.74 6.71
N ILE A 180 20.29 -3.86 6.51
CA ILE A 180 19.41 -2.72 6.29
C ILE A 180 19.38 -1.79 7.52
N VAL A 181 19.27 -2.37 8.73
CA VAL A 181 19.28 -1.59 9.97
C VAL A 181 20.57 -0.76 10.09
N ARG A 182 21.75 -1.37 9.84
CA ARG A 182 23.05 -0.68 9.89
C ARG A 182 23.18 0.44 8.86
N LEU A 183 22.55 0.34 7.68
CA LEU A 183 22.55 1.44 6.70
C LEU A 183 21.87 2.69 7.26
N TYR A 184 20.68 2.53 7.84
CA TYR A 184 19.97 3.65 8.46
C TYR A 184 20.69 4.15 9.72
N GLU A 185 21.18 3.24 10.55
CA GLU A 185 21.92 3.54 11.78
C GLU A 185 23.16 4.41 11.52
N GLY A 186 23.94 4.05 10.49
CA GLY A 186 25.15 4.76 10.10
C GLY A 186 24.90 6.19 9.59
N ALA A 187 23.68 6.52 9.19
CA ALA A 187 23.30 7.86 8.79
C ALA A 187 22.83 8.75 9.95
N ILE A 188 22.54 8.19 11.13
CA ILE A 188 22.04 8.94 12.30
C ILE A 188 23.16 9.76 12.93
N THR A 189 22.85 11.02 13.27
CA THR A 189 23.67 11.91 14.10
C THR A 189 22.82 12.54 15.22
N PRO A 190 23.42 13.30 16.15
CA PRO A 190 22.65 14.02 17.18
C PRO A 190 21.64 15.05 16.63
N ARG A 191 21.73 15.43 15.35
CA ARG A 191 20.78 16.35 14.69
C ARG A 191 19.67 15.63 13.95
N THR A 192 19.71 14.30 13.83
CA THR A 192 18.68 13.53 13.12
C THR A 192 17.37 13.55 13.92
N ARG A 193 16.28 13.99 13.29
CA ARG A 193 14.97 14.14 13.91
C ARG A 193 13.95 13.15 13.37
N LEU A 194 13.97 12.86 12.08
CA LEU A 194 12.99 12.01 11.42
C LEU A 194 13.68 11.06 10.44
N LEU A 195 13.30 9.80 10.48
CA LEU A 195 13.66 8.76 9.51
C LEU A 195 12.39 8.30 8.80
N MET A 196 12.35 8.43 7.46
CA MET A 196 11.31 7.82 6.65
C MET A 196 11.79 6.46 6.13
N ILE A 197 10.89 5.47 6.13
CA ILE A 197 11.15 4.15 5.58
C ILE A 197 9.90 3.64 4.84
N SER A 198 10.07 3.15 3.62
CA SER A 198 9.01 2.40 2.93
C SER A 198 8.83 1.04 3.59
N HIS A 199 7.57 0.65 3.93
CA HIS A 199 7.31 -0.71 4.42
C HIS A 199 7.44 -1.74 3.29
N MET A 200 7.00 -1.36 2.08
CA MET A 200 7.28 -2.09 0.85
C MET A 200 7.71 -1.09 -0.24
N VAL A 201 8.90 -1.28 -0.76
CA VAL A 201 9.46 -0.43 -1.83
C VAL A 201 8.65 -0.57 -3.11
N ASN A 202 8.09 0.52 -3.59
CA ASN A 202 7.17 0.52 -4.73
C ASN A 202 7.78 0.10 -6.06
N ILE A 203 9.09 0.28 -6.25
CA ILE A 203 9.79 -0.01 -7.52
C ILE A 203 10.34 -1.44 -7.58
N THR A 204 10.63 -2.08 -6.43
CA THR A 204 11.24 -3.42 -6.36
C THR A 204 10.33 -4.48 -5.74
N GLY A 205 9.33 -4.06 -4.96
CA GLY A 205 8.50 -4.94 -4.15
C GLY A 205 9.17 -5.44 -2.86
N GLN A 206 10.35 -4.92 -2.52
CA GLN A 206 11.07 -5.33 -1.32
C GLN A 206 10.36 -4.88 -0.05
N ILE A 207 10.10 -5.82 0.87
CA ILE A 207 9.57 -5.57 2.21
C ILE A 207 10.74 -5.28 3.14
N LEU A 208 10.73 -4.11 3.79
CA LEU A 208 11.79 -3.67 4.68
C LEU A 208 11.48 -4.02 6.15
N PRO A 209 12.50 -4.25 6.99
CA PRO A 209 12.35 -4.65 8.39
C PRO A 209 12.00 -3.45 9.28
N VAL A 210 10.82 -2.85 9.06
CA VAL A 210 10.37 -1.61 9.71
C VAL A 210 10.51 -1.68 11.23
N ARG A 211 10.08 -2.78 11.86
CA ARG A 211 10.14 -2.93 13.32
C ARG A 211 11.58 -2.79 13.84
N LYS A 212 12.53 -3.46 13.22
CA LYS A 212 13.94 -3.40 13.66
C LYS A 212 14.54 -2.00 13.46
N VAL A 213 14.21 -1.34 12.35
CA VAL A 213 14.64 0.04 12.08
C VAL A 213 13.99 1.01 13.09
N ALA A 214 12.70 0.84 13.39
CA ALA A 214 12.00 1.67 14.36
C ALA A 214 12.57 1.51 15.78
N ASP A 215 12.87 0.29 16.21
CA ASP A 215 13.49 0.04 17.53
C ASP A 215 14.89 0.66 17.62
N MET A 216 15.71 0.55 16.57
CA MET A 216 17.03 1.17 16.45
C MET A 216 16.94 2.71 16.49
N ALA A 217 16.03 3.32 15.73
CA ALA A 217 15.84 4.77 15.67
C ALA A 217 15.34 5.33 17.01
N ARG A 218 14.37 4.65 17.64
CA ARG A 218 13.86 5.02 18.98
C ARG A 218 14.92 5.02 20.05
N ALA A 219 15.84 4.04 20.04
CA ALA A 219 16.97 4.00 20.97
C ALA A 219 17.91 5.21 20.83
N ARG A 220 17.76 6.00 19.75
CA ARG A 220 18.53 7.21 19.43
C ARG A 220 17.68 8.49 19.43
N ASN A 221 16.44 8.41 19.93
CA ASN A 221 15.47 9.51 19.95
C ASN A 221 15.17 10.09 18.54
N VAL A 222 15.14 9.23 17.53
CA VAL A 222 14.76 9.58 16.15
C VAL A 222 13.36 9.06 15.86
N ASP A 223 12.47 9.93 15.41
CA ASP A 223 11.12 9.55 15.02
C ASP A 223 11.11 8.76 13.71
N VAL A 224 10.15 7.83 13.56
CA VAL A 224 10.03 6.99 12.38
C VAL A 224 8.69 7.20 11.69
N LEU A 225 8.75 7.63 10.43
CA LEU A 225 7.63 7.75 9.50
C LEU A 225 7.66 6.60 8.51
N VAL A 226 6.58 5.85 8.43
CA VAL A 226 6.46 4.69 7.53
C VAL A 226 5.58 5.03 6.33
N ASP A 227 6.14 4.88 5.13
CA ASP A 227 5.35 4.82 3.90
C ASP A 227 4.81 3.41 3.70
N GLY A 228 3.54 3.24 4.04
CA GLY A 228 2.79 1.99 3.92
C GLY A 228 1.94 1.89 2.66
N ALA A 229 2.14 2.79 1.67
CA ALA A 229 1.31 2.88 0.46
C ALA A 229 1.11 1.53 -0.24
N HIS A 230 2.13 0.68 -0.26
CA HIS A 230 2.10 -0.63 -0.90
C HIS A 230 1.99 -1.80 0.08
N ALA A 231 1.99 -1.56 1.38
CA ALA A 231 1.92 -2.60 2.40
C ALA A 231 0.51 -2.79 2.96
N PHE A 232 -0.25 -1.69 3.16
CA PHE A 232 -1.56 -1.75 3.79
C PHE A 232 -2.55 -2.60 2.99
N ALA A 233 -3.17 -3.58 3.65
CA ALA A 233 -4.08 -4.56 3.06
C ALA A 233 -3.47 -5.41 1.91
N HIS A 234 -2.14 -5.46 1.79
CA HIS A 234 -1.40 -6.28 0.85
C HIS A 234 -0.98 -7.62 1.49
N PHE A 235 -0.41 -7.56 2.68
CA PHE A 235 -0.01 -8.70 3.50
C PHE A 235 -0.37 -8.47 4.98
N ASP A 236 -0.26 -9.52 5.82
CA ASP A 236 -0.76 -9.52 7.20
C ASP A 236 0.24 -8.88 8.16
N TYR A 237 -0.13 -7.77 8.81
CA TYR A 237 0.56 -7.12 9.93
C TYR A 237 -0.40 -6.13 10.59
N LYS A 238 0.01 -5.60 11.73
CA LYS A 238 -0.65 -4.47 12.40
C LYS A 238 0.32 -3.31 12.55
N ILE A 239 -0.19 -2.07 12.47
CA ILE A 239 0.66 -0.87 12.65
C ILE A 239 1.32 -0.89 14.03
N SER A 240 0.63 -1.38 15.07
CA SER A 240 1.19 -1.58 16.41
C SER A 240 2.44 -2.45 16.43
N ASP A 241 2.55 -3.43 15.51
CA ASP A 241 3.70 -4.35 15.45
C ASP A 241 4.96 -3.67 14.90
N LEU A 242 4.79 -2.56 14.15
CA LEU A 242 5.87 -1.86 13.47
C LEU A 242 6.68 -0.95 14.40
N GLY A 243 6.08 -0.50 15.51
CA GLY A 243 6.74 0.36 16.46
C GLY A 243 7.06 1.78 15.96
N CYS A 244 6.51 2.21 14.84
CA CYS A 244 6.72 3.53 14.25
C CYS A 244 5.95 4.64 14.99
N ASP A 245 6.30 5.90 14.72
CA ASP A 245 5.63 7.08 15.27
C ASP A 245 4.52 7.58 14.34
N TYR A 246 4.74 7.44 13.04
CA TYR A 246 3.81 7.85 11.99
C TYR A 246 3.70 6.75 10.94
N TYR A 247 2.50 6.58 10.39
CA TYR A 247 2.25 5.63 9.30
C TYR A 247 1.25 6.20 8.32
N ALA A 248 1.54 6.10 7.03
CA ALA A 248 0.70 6.60 5.96
C ALA A 248 0.39 5.51 4.93
N ALA A 249 -0.86 5.45 4.44
CA ALA A 249 -1.21 4.52 3.38
C ALA A 249 -2.30 5.04 2.44
N SER A 250 -2.28 4.55 1.20
CA SER A 250 -3.32 4.79 0.19
C SER A 250 -4.26 3.58 0.11
N LEU A 251 -5.53 3.78 0.37
CA LEU A 251 -6.52 2.70 0.43
C LEU A 251 -7.00 2.25 -0.96
N HIS A 252 -6.86 3.10 -1.98
CA HIS A 252 -7.23 2.81 -3.36
C HIS A 252 -6.28 1.83 -4.08
N LYS A 253 -5.18 1.41 -3.39
CA LYS A 253 -4.25 0.39 -3.90
C LYS A 253 -4.74 -1.00 -3.49
N TRP A 254 -4.13 -1.61 -2.48
CA TRP A 254 -4.38 -3.01 -2.13
C TRP A 254 -5.69 -3.27 -1.36
N LEU A 255 -6.28 -2.26 -0.72
CA LEU A 255 -7.63 -2.41 -0.14
C LEU A 255 -8.74 -2.30 -1.20
N GLY A 256 -8.46 -1.66 -2.36
CA GLY A 256 -9.43 -1.53 -3.46
C GLY A 256 -10.54 -0.51 -3.18
N CYS A 257 -10.26 0.52 -2.40
CA CYS A 257 -11.17 1.65 -2.19
C CYS A 257 -11.26 2.58 -3.40
N PRO A 258 -12.26 3.46 -3.47
CA PRO A 258 -12.29 4.55 -4.44
C PRO A 258 -11.02 5.43 -4.36
N LEU A 259 -10.67 6.09 -5.47
CA LEU A 259 -9.63 7.13 -5.49
C LEU A 259 -9.95 8.24 -4.49
N GLY A 260 -8.93 8.82 -3.91
CA GLY A 260 -9.09 9.86 -2.88
C GLY A 260 -9.36 9.30 -1.49
N THR A 261 -8.84 8.10 -1.18
CA THR A 261 -8.87 7.48 0.15
C THR A 261 -7.48 7.10 0.63
N GLY A 262 -7.17 7.47 1.85
CA GLY A 262 -5.92 7.18 2.55
C GLY A 262 -6.10 7.20 4.06
N ILE A 263 -5.04 6.87 4.77
CA ILE A 263 -4.97 6.99 6.24
C ILE A 263 -3.66 7.63 6.67
N LEU A 264 -3.74 8.36 7.76
CA LEU A 264 -2.62 8.80 8.57
C LEU A 264 -2.80 8.26 9.99
N TYR A 265 -1.84 7.46 10.45
CA TYR A 265 -1.67 7.09 11.85
C TYR A 265 -0.59 7.97 12.47
N VAL A 266 -0.85 8.44 13.67
CA VAL A 266 0.10 9.17 14.51
C VAL A 266 0.04 8.59 15.91
N ARG A 267 1.17 8.13 16.44
CA ARG A 267 1.28 7.67 17.82
C ARG A 267 0.78 8.78 18.77
N ARG A 268 -0.03 8.42 19.76
CA ARG A 268 -0.74 9.37 20.64
C ARG A 268 0.16 10.48 21.19
N GLU A 269 1.35 10.13 21.65
CA GLU A 269 2.29 11.07 22.27
C GLU A 269 2.90 12.06 21.26
N LYS A 270 2.80 11.76 19.96
CA LYS A 270 3.32 12.62 18.89
C LYS A 270 2.29 13.59 18.33
N ILE A 271 0.99 13.36 18.57
CA ILE A 271 -0.09 14.19 18.04
C ILE A 271 0.06 15.67 18.47
N PRO A 272 0.31 15.99 19.76
CA PRO A 272 0.38 17.40 20.18
C PRO A 272 1.48 18.21 19.50
N ALA A 273 2.59 17.55 19.12
CA ALA A 273 3.76 18.21 18.55
C ALA A 273 3.64 18.51 17.03
N LEU A 274 2.67 17.89 16.34
CA LEU A 274 2.47 18.15 14.92
C LEU A 274 1.55 19.36 14.69
N TRP A 275 2.00 20.26 13.82
CA TRP A 275 1.17 21.36 13.34
C TRP A 275 0.22 20.88 12.25
N PRO A 276 -1.07 21.32 12.23
CA PRO A 276 -1.96 21.06 11.10
C PRO A 276 -1.54 21.89 9.87
N ILE A 277 -1.82 21.37 8.67
CA ILE A 277 -1.58 22.14 7.43
C ILE A 277 -2.59 23.29 7.30
N TYR A 278 -3.84 23.04 7.70
CA TYR A 278 -4.94 24.02 7.62
C TYR A 278 -5.50 24.30 9.00
N GLY A 279 -5.75 25.58 9.30
CA GLY A 279 -6.40 25.99 10.54
C GLY A 279 -7.89 25.62 10.55
N ASP A 280 -8.39 25.13 11.69
CA ASP A 280 -9.81 24.91 11.95
C ASP A 280 -10.19 25.60 13.26
N TYR A 281 -11.11 26.56 13.21
CA TYR A 281 -11.56 27.32 14.38
C TYR A 281 -12.22 26.46 15.48
N ARG A 282 -12.60 25.22 15.13
CA ARG A 282 -13.20 24.26 16.08
C ARG A 282 -12.14 23.45 16.84
N MET A 283 -10.88 23.53 16.43
CA MET A 283 -9.79 22.77 17.05
C MET A 283 -9.32 23.48 18.32
N THR A 284 -9.70 22.94 19.45
CA THR A 284 -9.36 23.47 20.79
C THR A 284 -8.47 22.52 21.60
N ASN A 285 -8.16 21.33 21.04
CA ASN A 285 -7.37 20.30 21.70
C ASN A 285 -6.25 19.81 20.77
N ASP A 286 -5.01 20.18 21.09
CA ASP A 286 -3.84 19.77 20.34
C ASP A 286 -3.58 18.25 20.35
N ALA A 287 -4.13 17.52 21.31
CA ALA A 287 -4.02 16.07 21.40
C ALA A 287 -5.05 15.31 20.55
N ASP A 288 -5.97 16.02 19.87
CA ASP A 288 -6.93 15.39 18.96
C ASP A 288 -6.33 15.22 17.57
N ILE A 289 -6.25 13.96 17.09
CA ILE A 289 -5.77 13.62 15.75
C ILE A 289 -6.58 14.34 14.65
N MET A 290 -7.83 14.69 14.92
CA MET A 290 -8.71 15.33 13.94
C MET A 290 -8.25 16.73 13.52
N LYS A 291 -7.35 17.38 14.29
CA LYS A 291 -6.70 18.62 13.85
C LYS A 291 -5.92 18.45 12.53
N LEU A 292 -5.43 17.22 12.26
CA LEU A 292 -4.68 16.89 11.04
C LEU A 292 -5.58 16.49 9.87
N ASN A 293 -6.90 16.40 10.09
CA ASN A 293 -7.87 15.91 9.08
C ASN A 293 -8.63 17.05 8.36
N HIS A 294 -8.50 18.29 8.82
CA HIS A 294 -9.28 19.39 8.23
C HIS A 294 -8.75 19.75 6.83
N THR A 295 -9.60 19.61 5.82
CA THR A 295 -9.31 19.96 4.43
C THR A 295 -10.47 20.73 3.76
N GLY A 296 -11.40 21.28 4.59
CA GLY A 296 -12.62 21.90 4.10
C GLY A 296 -13.67 20.87 3.64
N THR A 297 -14.58 21.31 2.78
CA THR A 297 -15.61 20.43 2.21
C THR A 297 -14.98 19.48 1.19
N HIS A 298 -15.16 18.18 1.37
CA HIS A 298 -14.60 17.14 0.50
C HIS A 298 -15.62 16.02 0.22
N PRO A 299 -15.37 15.11 -0.74
CA PRO A 299 -16.30 14.07 -1.14
C PRO A 299 -16.49 13.01 -0.03
N VAL A 300 -17.51 13.16 0.81
CA VAL A 300 -17.79 12.25 1.93
C VAL A 300 -18.18 10.83 1.49
N HIS A 301 -18.86 10.68 0.34
CA HIS A 301 -19.22 9.39 -0.22
C HIS A 301 -18.00 8.48 -0.47
N THR A 302 -16.86 9.07 -0.76
CA THR A 302 -15.58 8.37 -0.93
C THR A 302 -15.14 7.72 0.38
N ASP A 303 -15.17 8.49 1.48
CA ASP A 303 -14.84 7.99 2.82
C ASP A 303 -15.79 6.86 3.26
N LEU A 304 -17.09 7.02 3.00
CA LEU A 304 -18.09 6.02 3.39
C LEU A 304 -17.93 4.68 2.65
N ALA A 305 -17.48 4.72 1.40
CA ALA A 305 -17.27 3.52 0.59
C ALA A 305 -16.09 2.66 1.09
N ILE A 306 -15.25 3.18 1.97
CA ILE A 306 -14.18 2.42 2.63
C ILE A 306 -14.77 1.22 3.40
N LYS A 307 -15.94 1.36 4.03
CA LYS A 307 -16.60 0.24 4.74
C LYS A 307 -16.92 -0.95 3.83
N ASP A 308 -17.35 -0.68 2.61
CA ASP A 308 -17.68 -1.72 1.64
C ASP A 308 -16.42 -2.44 1.13
N ALA A 309 -15.34 -1.68 0.93
CA ALA A 309 -14.03 -2.25 0.59
C ALA A 309 -13.44 -3.08 1.74
N LEU A 310 -13.60 -2.63 3.00
CA LEU A 310 -13.23 -3.40 4.19
C LEU A 310 -14.00 -4.72 4.26
N ALA A 311 -15.32 -4.68 4.08
CA ALA A 311 -16.16 -5.88 4.09
C ALA A 311 -15.74 -6.88 3.00
N PHE A 312 -15.45 -6.40 1.79
CA PHE A 312 -14.96 -7.25 0.71
C PHE A 312 -13.56 -7.83 1.00
N HIS A 313 -12.67 -7.03 1.59
CA HIS A 313 -11.34 -7.46 2.00
C HIS A 313 -11.41 -8.53 3.12
N GLU A 314 -12.21 -8.31 4.14
CA GLU A 314 -12.41 -9.25 5.25
C GLU A 314 -13.04 -10.56 4.79
N MET A 315 -13.94 -10.50 3.81
CA MET A 315 -14.56 -11.66 3.20
C MET A 315 -13.50 -12.56 2.55
N ILE A 316 -12.55 -12.03 1.77
CA ILE A 316 -11.43 -12.82 1.22
C ILE A 316 -10.52 -13.29 2.37
N GLY A 317 -10.21 -12.41 3.30
CA GLY A 317 -9.27 -12.59 4.40
C GLY A 317 -7.83 -12.30 4.00
N ILE A 318 -7.13 -11.51 4.85
CA ILE A 318 -5.79 -11.02 4.54
C ILE A 318 -4.77 -12.14 4.27
N ARG A 319 -4.81 -13.23 5.03
CA ARG A 319 -3.88 -14.35 4.86
C ARG A 319 -4.07 -15.09 3.53
N ARG A 320 -5.32 -15.28 3.09
CA ARG A 320 -5.63 -15.87 1.78
C ARG A 320 -5.18 -14.96 0.64
N LYS A 321 -5.45 -13.68 0.80
CA LYS A 321 -5.02 -12.66 -0.15
C LYS A 321 -3.49 -12.62 -0.28
N GLU A 322 -2.77 -12.53 0.84
CA GLU A 322 -1.31 -12.55 0.87
C GLU A 322 -0.74 -13.81 0.22
N ALA A 323 -1.23 -14.98 0.60
CA ALA A 323 -0.78 -16.25 0.04
C ALA A 323 -0.97 -16.28 -1.49
N ARG A 324 -2.14 -15.82 -2.00
CA ARG A 324 -2.38 -15.70 -3.45
C ARG A 324 -1.42 -14.74 -4.12
N LEU A 325 -1.21 -13.57 -3.54
CA LEU A 325 -0.35 -12.55 -4.13
C LEU A 325 1.12 -13.00 -4.18
N ARG A 326 1.62 -13.66 -3.15
CA ARG A 326 2.95 -14.28 -3.14
C ARG A 326 3.05 -15.42 -4.16
N TYR A 327 2.02 -16.27 -4.25
CA TYR A 327 1.96 -17.34 -5.25
C TYR A 327 2.04 -16.76 -6.67
N LEU A 328 1.23 -15.76 -7.01
CA LEU A 328 1.24 -15.13 -8.34
C LEU A 328 2.60 -14.51 -8.67
N GLN A 329 3.22 -13.81 -7.72
CA GLN A 329 4.53 -13.21 -7.92
C GLN A 329 5.60 -14.28 -8.14
N ASN A 330 5.68 -15.31 -7.29
CA ASN A 330 6.64 -16.42 -7.43
C ASN A 330 6.39 -17.23 -8.70
N TYR A 331 5.15 -17.42 -9.12
CA TYR A 331 4.77 -18.19 -10.29
C TYR A 331 5.49 -17.76 -11.57
N TRP A 332 5.58 -16.44 -11.79
CA TRP A 332 6.24 -15.95 -12.98
C TRP A 332 7.73 -15.61 -12.75
N THR A 333 8.09 -15.07 -11.58
CA THR A 333 9.48 -14.67 -11.31
C THR A 333 10.44 -15.85 -11.29
N SER A 334 10.04 -17.00 -10.74
CA SER A 334 10.85 -18.23 -10.74
C SER A 334 11.16 -18.73 -12.15
N LYS A 335 10.24 -18.54 -13.10
CA LYS A 335 10.39 -18.99 -14.49
C LYS A 335 11.31 -18.09 -15.32
N VAL A 336 11.46 -16.82 -14.95
CA VAL A 336 12.23 -15.85 -15.75
C VAL A 336 13.57 -15.46 -15.12
N ARG A 337 13.74 -15.60 -13.81
CA ARG A 337 14.91 -15.13 -13.04
C ARG A 337 16.24 -15.69 -13.57
N THR A 338 16.25 -16.90 -14.12
CA THR A 338 17.44 -17.57 -14.61
C THR A 338 17.64 -17.46 -16.12
N LEU A 339 16.74 -16.73 -16.82
CA LEU A 339 16.87 -16.54 -18.26
C LEU A 339 18.07 -15.64 -18.60
N PRO A 340 18.81 -15.92 -19.68
CA PRO A 340 19.85 -15.03 -20.17
C PRO A 340 19.28 -13.62 -20.43
N ASN A 341 20.07 -12.59 -20.21
CA ASN A 341 19.74 -11.16 -20.40
C ASN A 341 18.63 -10.62 -19.50
N VAL A 342 17.98 -11.44 -18.66
CA VAL A 342 17.00 -10.97 -17.68
C VAL A 342 17.70 -10.48 -16.41
N ILE A 343 17.27 -9.33 -15.90
CA ILE A 343 17.72 -8.74 -14.64
C ILE A 343 16.49 -8.62 -13.72
N MET A 344 16.55 -9.24 -12.54
CA MET A 344 15.49 -9.10 -11.54
C MET A 344 15.89 -8.05 -10.50
N TYR A 345 15.05 -7.03 -10.35
CA TYR A 345 15.19 -5.98 -9.33
C TYR A 345 14.29 -6.24 -8.09
N THR A 346 13.96 -7.50 -7.87
CA THR A 346 13.12 -7.96 -6.74
C THR A 346 13.90 -8.98 -5.94
N PRO A 347 13.84 -8.96 -4.59
CA PRO A 347 14.57 -9.88 -3.75
C PRO A 347 14.46 -11.34 -4.18
N THR A 348 15.55 -12.08 -4.01
CA THR A 348 15.58 -13.53 -4.28
C THR A 348 14.83 -14.29 -3.20
N ASP A 349 14.91 -13.83 -1.95
CA ASP A 349 14.15 -14.39 -0.82
C ASP A 349 12.66 -14.05 -0.97
N PRO A 350 11.76 -15.03 -1.18
CA PRO A 350 10.34 -14.81 -1.35
C PRO A 350 9.65 -14.22 -0.10
N ALA A 351 10.24 -14.35 1.09
CA ALA A 351 9.73 -13.72 2.30
C ALA A 351 9.86 -12.20 2.27
N ARG A 352 10.80 -11.68 1.47
CA ARG A 352 11.11 -10.26 1.34
C ARG A 352 10.31 -9.55 0.24
N SER A 353 9.33 -10.19 -0.38
CA SER A 353 8.46 -9.58 -1.39
C SER A 353 7.05 -10.17 -1.32
N CYS A 354 6.10 -9.53 -2.02
CA CYS A 354 4.74 -10.04 -2.18
C CYS A 354 4.32 -9.86 -3.65
N ALA A 355 3.16 -9.24 -3.97
CA ALA A 355 2.71 -9.15 -5.37
C ALA A 355 3.65 -8.37 -6.30
N ILE A 356 4.33 -7.35 -5.78
CA ILE A 356 5.16 -6.45 -6.61
C ILE A 356 6.48 -7.12 -6.97
N ALA A 357 6.82 -7.09 -8.26
CA ALA A 357 8.16 -7.41 -8.74
C ALA A 357 8.57 -6.48 -9.88
N ASN A 358 9.87 -6.38 -10.13
CA ASN A 358 10.44 -5.60 -11.22
C ASN A 358 11.46 -6.44 -12.00
N VAL A 359 11.37 -6.38 -13.34
CA VAL A 359 12.20 -7.12 -14.26
C VAL A 359 12.68 -6.22 -15.40
N GLY A 360 13.98 -6.27 -15.67
CA GLY A 360 14.61 -5.62 -16.82
C GLY A 360 15.19 -6.65 -17.79
N ILE A 361 15.53 -6.19 -18.98
CA ILE A 361 16.26 -6.96 -20.00
C ILE A 361 17.46 -6.13 -20.45
N LYS A 362 18.65 -6.73 -20.49
CA LYS A 362 19.88 -6.06 -20.94
C LYS A 362 19.67 -5.47 -22.32
N GLY A 363 20.14 -4.23 -22.54
CA GLY A 363 20.08 -3.57 -23.84
C GLY A 363 18.72 -3.01 -24.24
N ILE A 364 17.68 -3.14 -23.39
CA ILE A 364 16.34 -2.58 -23.65
C ILE A 364 16.01 -1.57 -22.57
N THR A 365 15.54 -0.38 -22.96
CA THR A 365 15.06 0.61 -21.99
C THR A 365 13.75 0.18 -21.33
N PRO A 366 13.47 0.56 -20.07
CA PRO A 366 12.20 0.26 -19.43
C PRO A 366 10.98 0.70 -20.24
N ALA A 367 11.07 1.85 -20.90
CA ALA A 367 10.01 2.40 -21.74
C ALA A 367 9.73 1.52 -22.97
N ASP A 368 10.78 1.12 -23.70
CA ASP A 368 10.65 0.25 -24.88
C ASP A 368 10.18 -1.16 -24.49
N PHE A 369 10.64 -1.66 -23.35
CA PHE A 369 10.19 -2.95 -22.83
C PHE A 369 8.69 -2.92 -22.49
N SER A 370 8.22 -1.92 -21.74
CA SER A 370 6.80 -1.75 -21.42
C SER A 370 5.95 -1.56 -22.68
N LYS A 371 6.43 -0.76 -23.63
CA LYS A 371 5.77 -0.56 -24.93
C LYS A 371 5.65 -1.88 -25.71
N THR A 372 6.70 -2.67 -25.80
CA THR A 372 6.70 -3.97 -26.48
C THR A 372 5.73 -4.95 -25.82
N LEU A 373 5.70 -5.00 -24.47
CA LEU A 373 4.74 -5.82 -23.74
C LEU A 373 3.28 -5.46 -24.08
N LEU A 374 2.98 -4.16 -24.16
CA LEU A 374 1.62 -3.71 -24.48
C LEU A 374 1.25 -3.96 -25.98
N GLU A 375 2.10 -3.53 -26.91
CA GLU A 375 1.77 -3.55 -28.34
C GLU A 375 1.75 -4.97 -28.93
N LYS A 376 2.73 -5.80 -28.55
CA LYS A 376 2.90 -7.14 -29.11
C LYS A 376 2.17 -8.22 -28.31
N TYR A 377 2.14 -8.10 -26.96
CA TYR A 377 1.60 -9.16 -26.10
C TYR A 377 0.34 -8.78 -25.36
N ARG A 378 -0.13 -7.52 -25.50
CA ARG A 378 -1.30 -7.00 -24.81
C ARG A 378 -1.17 -7.08 -23.27
N ILE A 379 0.00 -6.74 -22.74
CA ILE A 379 0.28 -6.74 -21.30
C ILE A 379 0.57 -5.30 -20.87
N TRP A 380 -0.22 -4.78 -19.93
CA TRP A 380 -0.03 -3.47 -19.35
C TRP A 380 0.85 -3.55 -18.09
N THR A 381 1.97 -2.83 -18.09
CA THR A 381 2.96 -2.73 -17.00
C THR A 381 3.42 -1.28 -16.84
N ASN A 382 4.11 -0.96 -15.75
CA ASN A 382 4.68 0.35 -15.51
C ASN A 382 6.20 0.34 -15.72
N PRO A 383 6.77 1.16 -16.64
CA PRO A 383 8.21 1.32 -16.75
C PRO A 383 8.76 2.04 -15.51
N VAL A 384 9.88 1.57 -15.00
CA VAL A 384 10.65 2.16 -13.91
C VAL A 384 12.07 2.38 -14.40
N ASP A 385 12.48 3.65 -14.44
CA ASP A 385 13.83 4.07 -14.79
C ASP A 385 14.35 5.00 -13.68
N ASN A 386 15.13 4.45 -12.76
CA ASN A 386 15.57 5.13 -11.56
C ASN A 386 17.08 4.93 -11.35
N ASP A 387 17.87 5.89 -11.80
CA ASP A 387 19.32 5.87 -11.68
C ASP A 387 19.82 5.84 -10.24
N GLY A 388 19.19 6.62 -9.34
CA GLY A 388 19.58 6.68 -7.93
C GLY A 388 19.42 5.34 -7.23
N ALA A 389 18.32 4.63 -7.50
CA ALA A 389 18.08 3.31 -6.95
C ALA A 389 18.71 2.17 -7.77
N GLY A 390 19.27 2.45 -8.94
CA GLY A 390 19.83 1.44 -9.85
C GLY A 390 18.79 0.45 -10.38
N VAL A 391 17.54 0.89 -10.60
CA VAL A 391 16.42 0.05 -11.03
C VAL A 391 15.93 0.46 -12.41
N HIS A 392 16.13 -0.40 -13.40
CA HIS A 392 15.84 -0.14 -14.81
C HIS A 392 15.05 -1.30 -15.42
N GLY A 393 13.72 -1.30 -15.24
CA GLY A 393 12.88 -2.41 -15.70
C GLY A 393 11.40 -2.04 -15.73
N VAL A 394 10.55 -3.04 -15.82
CA VAL A 394 9.10 -2.88 -15.72
C VAL A 394 8.61 -3.44 -14.40
N ARG A 395 7.78 -2.67 -13.72
CA ARG A 395 7.08 -3.11 -12.53
C ARG A 395 5.86 -3.93 -12.91
N VAL A 396 5.74 -5.11 -12.33
CA VAL A 396 4.64 -6.06 -12.51
C VAL A 396 3.93 -6.22 -11.18
N THR A 397 2.64 -5.91 -11.13
CA THR A 397 1.84 -5.89 -9.89
C THR A 397 0.51 -6.62 -10.10
N PRO A 398 0.52 -7.98 -10.19
CA PRO A 398 -0.70 -8.77 -10.27
C PRO A 398 -1.55 -8.59 -9.02
N HIS A 399 -2.87 -8.49 -9.18
CA HIS A 399 -3.82 -8.51 -8.08
C HIS A 399 -4.54 -9.87 -8.03
N VAL A 400 -5.37 -10.12 -7.00
CA VAL A 400 -6.08 -11.40 -6.78
C VAL A 400 -6.92 -11.88 -7.96
N PHE A 401 -7.32 -10.99 -8.85
CA PHE A 401 -8.10 -11.31 -10.05
C PHE A 401 -7.26 -11.79 -11.24
N ILE A 402 -5.91 -11.82 -11.13
CA ILE A 402 -5.03 -12.34 -12.17
C ILE A 402 -4.94 -13.86 -12.05
N LEU A 403 -4.97 -14.55 -13.20
CA LEU A 403 -4.85 -16.00 -13.28
C LEU A 403 -3.47 -16.41 -13.82
N PRO A 404 -2.94 -17.58 -13.46
CA PRO A 404 -1.65 -18.07 -13.92
C PRO A 404 -1.47 -18.06 -15.44
N LYS A 405 -2.52 -18.39 -16.21
CA LYS A 405 -2.48 -18.33 -17.69
C LYS A 405 -2.14 -16.94 -18.24
N GLU A 406 -2.48 -15.87 -17.53
CA GLU A 406 -2.12 -14.50 -17.92
C GLU A 406 -0.64 -14.23 -17.62
N LEU A 407 -0.12 -14.81 -16.53
CA LEU A 407 1.31 -14.77 -16.20
C LEU A 407 2.14 -15.67 -17.12
N ASP A 408 1.60 -16.78 -17.64
CA ASP A 408 2.28 -17.57 -18.67
C ASP A 408 2.49 -16.73 -19.95
N THR A 409 1.55 -15.87 -20.30
CA THR A 409 1.71 -14.90 -21.40
C THR A 409 2.85 -13.94 -21.13
N LEU A 410 2.99 -13.44 -19.89
CA LEU A 410 4.11 -12.58 -19.46
C LEU A 410 5.45 -13.33 -19.55
N VAL A 411 5.52 -14.55 -19.02
CA VAL A 411 6.73 -15.40 -19.05
C VAL A 411 7.18 -15.66 -20.49
N LYS A 412 6.24 -15.98 -21.38
CA LYS A 412 6.50 -16.15 -22.81
C LYS A 412 7.05 -14.85 -23.43
N ALA A 413 6.41 -13.72 -23.16
CA ALA A 413 6.85 -12.44 -23.67
C ALA A 413 8.28 -12.08 -23.24
N ILE A 414 8.57 -12.19 -21.94
CA ILE A 414 9.93 -11.96 -21.40
C ILE A 414 10.95 -12.89 -22.05
N SER A 415 10.61 -14.18 -22.18
CA SER A 415 11.51 -15.19 -22.76
C SER A 415 11.82 -14.92 -24.24
N GLU A 416 10.84 -14.50 -25.03
CA GLU A 416 11.03 -14.18 -26.44
C GLU A 416 11.85 -12.91 -26.64
N ILE A 417 11.57 -11.87 -25.83
CA ILE A 417 12.29 -10.60 -25.91
C ILE A 417 13.75 -10.77 -25.47
N ALA A 418 13.99 -11.48 -24.35
CA ALA A 418 15.34 -11.70 -23.84
C ALA A 418 16.23 -12.57 -24.75
N ARG A 419 15.64 -13.41 -25.61
CA ARG A 419 16.37 -14.20 -26.61
C ARG A 419 16.70 -13.38 -27.87
N ALA A 420 15.94 -12.35 -28.18
CA ALA A 420 16.11 -11.52 -29.34
C ALA A 420 17.15 -10.40 -29.12
N THR A 421 17.54 -10.20 -27.86
CA THR A 421 18.60 -9.26 -27.42
C THR A 421 19.91 -9.99 -27.19
#